data_5cd77acd2bde6d5e018f51c7c2dbea38
#
_entry.id   5cd77acd2bde6d5e018f51c7c2dbea38
#
_cell.length_a   1.000
_cell.length_b   1.000
_cell.length_c   1.000
_cell.angle_alpha   90.00
_cell.angle_beta   90.00
_cell.angle_gamma   90.00
#
_symmetry.space_group_name_H-M   'P 1'
#
loop_
_entity.id
_entity.type
_entity.pdbx_description
1 polymer ?
#
loop_
_entity_poly.entity_id
_entity_poly.type
_entity_poly.pdbx_seq_one_letter_code
_entity_poly.pdbx_strand_id
1 'polypeptide(L)'
;MTKFTKDHEYITEDGTVGITPYAQEQLGDIVFVELPKVGQKLKAGDEAAVVESVKAASEIYSPASGTVISVNTALTGEPGLINSAPETEGWIFKLALDDAGELDGLMDAAAYAELTK
;
A
#
# COMPACT_ATOMS: atom_id res chain seq x y z
N MET A 1 15.12 -0.59 -2.79
CA MET A 1 14.52 0.46 -3.64
C MET A 1 13.00 0.32 -3.66
N THR A 2 12.30 1.41 -3.47
CA THR A 2 10.84 1.38 -3.47
C THR A 2 10.30 1.25 -4.89
N LYS A 3 9.28 0.41 -5.05
CA LYS A 3 8.61 0.21 -6.33
C LYS A 3 7.15 0.63 -6.23
N PHE A 4 6.51 0.82 -7.38
CA PHE A 4 5.16 1.39 -7.45
C PHE A 4 4.30 0.63 -8.45
N THR A 5 2.98 0.61 -8.18
CA THR A 5 2.01 0.03 -9.11
C THR A 5 1.23 1.13 -9.81
N LYS A 6 0.53 0.75 -10.89
CA LYS A 6 -0.35 1.68 -11.60
C LYS A 6 -1.57 2.09 -10.76
N ASP A 7 -1.84 1.36 -9.69
CA ASP A 7 -2.94 1.67 -8.77
C ASP A 7 -2.48 2.54 -7.60
N HIS A 8 -1.24 3.07 -7.69
CA HIS A 8 -0.67 4.00 -6.72
C HIS A 8 -0.38 3.38 -5.36
N GLU A 9 -0.01 2.12 -5.36
CA GLU A 9 0.54 1.45 -4.17
C GLU A 9 2.06 1.43 -4.28
N TYR A 10 2.73 1.50 -3.14
CA TYR A 10 4.19 1.32 -3.11
C TYR A 10 4.53 0.05 -2.34
N ILE A 11 5.71 -0.47 -2.63
CA ILE A 11 6.29 -1.58 -1.88
C ILE A 11 7.80 -1.36 -1.76
N THR A 12 8.30 -1.52 -0.54
CA THR A 12 9.73 -1.39 -0.28
C THR A 12 10.42 -2.75 -0.41
N GLU A 13 11.74 -2.76 -0.38
CA GLU A 13 12.51 -4.01 -0.49
C GLU A 13 12.20 -5.00 0.62
N ASP A 14 11.83 -4.49 1.80
CA ASP A 14 11.50 -5.35 2.94
C ASP A 14 10.04 -5.79 2.95
N GLY A 15 9.28 -5.45 1.90
CA GLY A 15 7.89 -5.88 1.77
C GLY A 15 6.86 -4.96 2.39
N THR A 16 7.24 -3.78 2.85
CA THR A 16 6.29 -2.81 3.42
C THR A 16 5.47 -2.18 2.31
N VAL A 17 4.15 -2.21 2.46
CA VAL A 17 3.20 -1.73 1.45
C VAL A 17 2.32 -0.61 2.01
N GLY A 18 2.07 0.37 1.18
CA GLY A 18 1.15 1.45 1.48
C GLY A 18 0.70 2.13 0.20
N ILE A 19 0.07 3.29 0.33
CA ILE A 19 -0.32 4.08 -0.83
C ILE A 19 0.55 5.33 -0.93
N THR A 20 0.69 5.84 -2.14
CA THR A 20 1.59 6.97 -2.42
C THR A 20 0.97 8.29 -1.98
N PRO A 21 1.79 9.34 -1.84
CA PRO A 21 1.26 10.69 -1.61
C PRO A 21 0.24 11.11 -2.67
N TYR A 22 0.45 10.72 -3.91
CA TYR A 22 -0.49 10.98 -5.00
C TYR A 22 -1.85 10.35 -4.72
N ALA A 23 -1.84 9.08 -4.29
CA ALA A 23 -3.09 8.35 -4.04
C ALA A 23 -3.88 8.98 -2.90
N GLN A 24 -3.23 9.31 -1.78
CA GLN A 24 -3.92 9.87 -0.63
C GLN A 24 -4.50 11.26 -0.96
N GLU A 25 -3.82 12.02 -1.80
CA GLU A 25 -4.31 13.33 -2.23
C GLU A 25 -5.59 13.18 -3.06
N GLN A 26 -5.63 12.18 -3.94
CA GLN A 26 -6.82 11.91 -4.75
C GLN A 26 -8.00 11.42 -3.92
N LEU A 27 -7.72 10.64 -2.87
CA LEU A 27 -8.76 10.10 -2.00
C LEU A 27 -9.32 11.14 -1.03
N GLY A 28 -8.50 12.08 -0.59
CA GLY A 28 -8.88 13.02 0.46
C GLY A 28 -8.69 12.42 1.85
N ASP A 29 -9.34 12.99 2.86
CA ASP A 29 -9.17 12.56 4.25
C ASP A 29 -9.58 11.11 4.46
N ILE A 30 -8.67 10.29 4.94
CA ILE A 30 -8.93 8.89 5.25
C ILE A 30 -9.54 8.81 6.64
N VAL A 31 -10.69 8.15 6.72
CA VAL A 31 -11.47 8.05 7.97
C VAL A 31 -11.55 6.63 8.52
N PHE A 32 -11.25 5.61 7.71
CA PHE A 32 -11.27 4.22 8.14
C PHE A 32 -10.35 3.37 7.27
N VAL A 33 -9.71 2.38 7.89
CA VAL A 33 -8.83 1.44 7.17
C VAL A 33 -9.19 0.03 7.62
N GLU A 34 -9.46 -0.85 6.66
CA GLU A 34 -9.63 -2.26 6.91
C GLU A 34 -8.33 -2.97 6.54
N LEU A 35 -7.64 -3.51 7.55
CA LEU A 35 -6.33 -4.14 7.40
C LEU A 35 -6.47 -5.61 7.02
N PRO A 36 -5.49 -6.18 6.29
CA PRO A 36 -5.46 -7.63 6.08
C PRO A 36 -5.11 -8.34 7.38
N LYS A 37 -5.21 -9.66 7.38
CA LYS A 37 -4.88 -10.46 8.57
C LYS A 37 -3.45 -10.94 8.49
N VAL A 38 -2.73 -10.89 9.61
CA VAL A 38 -1.40 -11.48 9.72
C VAL A 38 -1.53 -12.99 9.45
N GLY A 39 -0.65 -13.51 8.60
CA GLY A 39 -0.68 -14.90 8.17
C GLY A 39 -1.45 -15.14 6.87
N GLN A 40 -2.18 -14.14 6.39
CA GLN A 40 -2.91 -14.25 5.13
C GLN A 40 -1.96 -14.31 3.95
N LYS A 41 -2.20 -15.23 3.03
CA LYS A 41 -1.42 -15.33 1.80
C LYS A 41 -2.07 -14.53 0.70
N LEU A 42 -1.28 -13.71 0.03
CA LEU A 42 -1.73 -12.86 -1.06
C LEU A 42 -0.91 -13.13 -2.30
N LYS A 43 -1.56 -13.03 -3.45
CA LYS A 43 -0.89 -13.02 -4.74
C LYS A 43 -0.90 -11.60 -5.28
N ALA A 44 0.06 -11.28 -6.13
CA ALA A 44 0.08 -9.98 -6.79
C ALA A 44 -1.27 -9.71 -7.44
N GLY A 45 -1.86 -8.56 -7.13
CA GLY A 45 -3.18 -8.18 -7.64
C GLY A 45 -4.35 -8.58 -6.76
N ASP A 46 -4.13 -9.36 -5.70
CA ASP A 46 -5.21 -9.71 -4.77
C ASP A 46 -5.59 -8.49 -3.93
N GLU A 47 -6.87 -8.40 -3.58
CA GLU A 47 -7.36 -7.38 -2.68
C GLU A 47 -6.81 -7.63 -1.28
N ALA A 48 -6.11 -6.64 -0.73
CA ALA A 48 -5.41 -6.78 0.54
C ALA A 48 -6.05 -5.96 1.65
N ALA A 49 -6.39 -4.71 1.36
CA ALA A 49 -6.90 -3.78 2.36
C ALA A 49 -7.95 -2.88 1.71
N VAL A 50 -8.70 -2.16 2.54
CA VAL A 50 -9.65 -1.15 2.07
C VAL A 50 -9.40 0.13 2.85
N VAL A 51 -9.32 1.25 2.17
CA VAL A 51 -9.28 2.56 2.82
C VAL A 51 -10.55 3.31 2.48
N GLU A 52 -11.16 3.93 3.48
CA GLU A 52 -12.36 4.74 3.27
C GLU A 52 -12.03 6.18 3.56
N SER A 53 -12.35 7.04 2.60
CA SER A 53 -12.18 8.48 2.75
C SER A 53 -13.54 9.14 2.90
N VAL A 54 -13.54 10.42 3.14
CA VAL A 54 -14.78 11.21 3.19
C VAL A 54 -15.55 11.19 1.86
N LYS A 55 -14.88 10.81 0.76
CA LYS A 55 -15.48 10.77 -0.58
C LYS A 55 -15.93 9.38 -1.00
N ALA A 56 -15.14 8.33 -0.69
CA ALA A 56 -15.36 6.99 -1.24
C ALA A 56 -14.51 5.94 -0.53
N ALA A 57 -14.83 4.68 -0.79
CA ALA A 57 -14.00 3.54 -0.38
C ALA A 57 -13.12 3.14 -1.56
N SER A 58 -11.90 2.72 -1.26
CA SER A 58 -10.95 2.27 -2.28
C SER A 58 -10.26 0.99 -1.82
N GLU A 59 -10.18 0.02 -2.71
CA GLU A 59 -9.49 -1.24 -2.44
C GLU A 59 -8.00 -1.08 -2.70
N ILE A 60 -7.19 -1.68 -1.84
CA ILE A 60 -5.74 -1.69 -1.98
C ILE A 60 -5.32 -3.09 -2.37
N TYR A 61 -4.71 -3.22 -3.53
CA TYR A 61 -4.28 -4.52 -4.05
C TYR A 61 -2.83 -4.78 -3.67
N SER A 62 -2.51 -6.06 -3.46
CA SER A 62 -1.15 -6.44 -3.13
C SER A 62 -0.24 -6.28 -4.34
N PRO A 63 0.87 -5.51 -4.22
CA PRO A 63 1.79 -5.33 -5.35
C PRO A 63 2.60 -6.57 -5.69
N ALA A 64 2.70 -7.52 -4.77
CA ALA A 64 3.50 -8.73 -4.94
C ALA A 64 2.88 -9.89 -4.18
N SER A 65 3.36 -11.09 -4.46
CA SER A 65 2.90 -12.30 -3.76
C SER A 65 3.71 -12.51 -2.49
N GLY A 66 3.02 -12.90 -1.43
CA GLY A 66 3.67 -13.16 -0.14
C GLY A 66 2.67 -13.40 0.96
N THR A 67 3.18 -13.52 2.17
CA THR A 67 2.38 -13.71 3.37
C THR A 67 2.43 -12.45 4.22
N VAL A 68 1.27 -12.00 4.69
CA VAL A 68 1.20 -10.83 5.57
C VAL A 68 1.85 -11.18 6.91
N ILE A 69 2.92 -10.47 7.26
CA ILE A 69 3.65 -10.71 8.50
C ILE A 69 3.42 -9.62 9.54
N SER A 70 2.92 -8.46 9.11
CA SER A 70 2.65 -7.36 10.02
C SER A 70 1.61 -6.42 9.42
N VAL A 71 0.80 -5.80 10.26
CA VAL A 71 -0.15 -4.77 9.85
C VAL A 71 0.01 -3.56 10.76
N ASN A 72 -0.24 -2.38 10.22
CA ASN A 72 -0.08 -1.14 10.98
C ASN A 72 -1.34 -0.85 11.79
N THR A 73 -1.40 -1.39 13.00
CA THR A 73 -2.56 -1.24 13.86
C THR A 73 -2.80 0.21 14.30
N ALA A 74 -1.81 1.07 14.20
CA ALA A 74 -1.99 2.50 14.50
C ALA A 74 -3.05 3.14 13.60
N LEU A 75 -3.23 2.61 12.39
CA LEU A 75 -4.23 3.13 11.46
C LEU A 75 -5.67 2.91 11.94
N THR A 76 -5.88 1.95 12.83
CA THR A 76 -7.22 1.71 13.39
C THR A 76 -7.68 2.91 14.22
N GLY A 77 -6.77 3.49 15.00
CA GLY A 77 -7.07 4.66 15.81
C GLY A 77 -6.78 6.00 15.12
N GLU A 78 -5.87 5.98 14.16
CA GLU A 78 -5.44 7.21 13.46
C GLU A 78 -5.33 6.99 11.96
N PRO A 79 -6.45 6.79 11.24
CA PRO A 79 -6.40 6.58 9.80
C PRO A 79 -5.79 7.75 9.03
N GLY A 80 -5.83 8.95 9.60
CA GLY A 80 -5.22 10.14 9.00
C GLY A 80 -3.71 10.08 8.85
N LEU A 81 -3.03 9.10 9.46
CA LEU A 81 -1.61 8.90 9.24
C LEU A 81 -1.29 8.62 7.77
N ILE A 82 -2.23 8.02 7.05
CA ILE A 82 -2.07 7.79 5.61
C ILE A 82 -1.97 9.13 4.88
N ASN A 83 -2.71 10.13 5.33
CA ASN A 83 -2.67 11.46 4.71
C ASN A 83 -1.40 12.21 5.07
N SER A 84 -1.01 12.18 6.34
CA SER A 84 0.12 12.97 6.83
C SER A 84 1.49 12.35 6.52
N ALA A 85 1.59 11.04 6.52
CA ALA A 85 2.87 10.35 6.34
C ALA A 85 2.69 9.00 5.63
N PRO A 86 2.17 9.00 4.38
CA PRO A 86 1.82 7.74 3.70
C PRO A 86 2.97 6.79 3.48
N GLU A 87 4.19 7.31 3.36
CA GLU A 87 5.37 6.49 3.07
C GLU A 87 6.16 6.10 4.30
N THR A 88 5.77 6.59 5.46
CA THR A 88 6.46 6.31 6.72
C THR A 88 5.46 5.77 7.74
N GLU A 89 4.91 6.62 8.61
CA GLU A 89 3.99 6.18 9.67
C GLU A 89 2.66 5.64 9.17
N GLY A 90 2.27 6.00 7.95
CA GLY A 90 1.03 5.57 7.32
C GLY A 90 1.12 4.30 6.48
N TRP A 91 2.18 3.50 6.65
CA TRP A 91 2.27 2.21 5.96
C TRP A 91 1.08 1.32 6.37
N ILE A 92 0.68 0.40 5.49
CA ILE A 92 -0.54 -0.39 5.71
C ILE A 92 -0.25 -1.79 6.18
N PHE A 93 0.55 -2.55 5.44
CA PHE A 93 0.90 -3.91 5.84
C PHE A 93 2.29 -4.27 5.31
N LYS A 94 2.82 -5.41 5.78
CA LYS A 94 4.13 -5.87 5.38
C LYS A 94 4.04 -7.33 4.96
N LEU A 95 4.70 -7.66 3.85
CA LEU A 95 4.73 -9.00 3.26
C LEU A 95 6.10 -9.66 3.45
N ALA A 96 6.06 -10.96 3.75
CA ALA A 96 7.22 -11.82 3.52
C ALA A 96 7.10 -12.25 2.06
N LEU A 97 7.92 -11.69 1.19
CA LEU A 97 7.82 -11.91 -0.26
C LEU A 97 8.12 -13.36 -0.64
N ASP A 98 7.28 -13.95 -1.48
CA ASP A 98 7.50 -15.29 -2.01
C ASP A 98 8.63 -15.26 -3.05
N ASP A 99 8.66 -14.21 -3.86
CA ASP A 99 9.65 -14.02 -4.90
C ASP A 99 9.94 -12.54 -5.07
N ALA A 100 11.07 -12.09 -4.55
CA ALA A 100 11.49 -10.70 -4.66
C ALA A 100 11.66 -10.25 -6.11
N GLY A 101 11.84 -11.19 -7.04
CA GLY A 101 11.94 -10.89 -8.46
C GLY A 101 10.66 -10.29 -9.04
N GLU A 102 9.51 -10.49 -8.39
CA GLU A 102 8.27 -9.86 -8.82
C GLU A 102 8.36 -8.34 -8.80
N LEU A 103 9.20 -7.80 -7.92
CA LEU A 103 9.35 -6.34 -7.81
C LEU A 103 9.99 -5.74 -9.05
N ASP A 104 10.74 -6.52 -9.81
CA ASP A 104 11.40 -6.06 -11.03
C ASP A 104 10.39 -5.67 -12.13
N GLY A 105 9.18 -6.22 -12.06
CA GLY A 105 8.11 -5.90 -13.01
C GLY A 105 7.34 -4.64 -12.65
N LEU A 106 7.61 -4.05 -11.49
CA LEU A 106 6.93 -2.84 -11.05
C LEU A 106 7.69 -1.59 -11.47
N MET A 107 7.00 -0.45 -11.41
CA MET A 107 7.62 0.83 -11.75
C MET A 107 8.60 1.28 -10.68
N ASP A 108 9.74 1.84 -11.12
CA ASP A 108 10.61 2.58 -10.21
C ASP A 108 10.06 3.99 -10.02
N ALA A 109 10.73 4.80 -9.21
CA ALA A 109 10.27 6.15 -8.91
C ALA A 109 10.18 7.03 -10.17
N ALA A 110 11.11 6.87 -11.10
CA ALA A 110 11.13 7.67 -12.34
C ALA A 110 9.93 7.33 -13.23
N ALA A 111 9.64 6.03 -13.40
CA ALA A 111 8.51 5.61 -14.22
C ALA A 111 7.19 6.01 -13.57
N TYR A 112 7.10 5.91 -12.25
CA TYR A 112 5.89 6.30 -11.54
C TYR A 112 5.66 7.82 -11.63
N ALA A 113 6.73 8.62 -11.54
CA ALA A 113 6.63 10.07 -11.69
C ALA A 113 6.05 10.46 -13.04
N GLU A 114 6.40 9.72 -14.10
CA GLU A 114 5.83 9.97 -15.43
C GLU A 114 4.33 9.65 -15.47
N LEU A 115 3.91 8.60 -14.76
CA LEU A 115 2.50 8.22 -14.70
C LEU A 115 1.65 9.28 -13.99
N THR A 116 2.20 9.92 -12.96
CA THR A 116 1.47 10.87 -12.12
C THR A 116 1.72 12.34 -12.49
N LYS A 117 2.31 12.54 -13.62
CA LYS A 117 2.68 13.86 -14.13
C LYS A 117 1.47 14.74 -14.44
#